data_64ed5f826af2550969768f2d8d0fd439
#
_entry.id   64ed5f826af2550969768f2d8d0fd439
#
_cell.length_a   1.000
_cell.length_b   1.000
_cell.length_c   1.000
_cell.angle_alpha   90.00
_cell.angle_beta   90.00
_cell.angle_gamma   90.00
#
_symmetry.space_group_name_H-M   'P 1'
#
loop_
_entity.id
_entity.type
_entity.pdbx_description
1 polymer ?
#
loop_
_entity_poly.entity_id
_entity_poly.type
_entity_poly.pdbx_seq_one_letter_code
_entity_poly.pdbx_strand_id
1 'polypeptide(L)'
;MRCWDDIARALEDVDPVCPSRVATAALRKTLVADDGEVPDPKEAPDHVARAVSAVDRAWLVQLGQDPDTSKESLDQAISFCQALRAARGYSTLPLRYAQVELSAVLGLRDAALEQLREARLFSFGKTDTGAVLATARMHDDYSGVISTTTATPNRAEADPTETAQGLGAVLVPYLAHKRLVEAEDAFASLSCLRLPDVVALQSLGDRLEYLGLSSQWQRAIALMRHVPMKGVAEASAWRLMNIAVGLALVMREA
;
A
#
# COMPACT_ATOMS: atom_id res chain seq x y z
N MET A 1 11.73 -13.14 -28.55
CA MET A 1 11.81 -13.83 -27.25
C MET A 1 12.14 -12.78 -26.19
N ARG A 2 11.17 -12.43 -25.35
CA ARG A 2 11.44 -11.54 -24.19
C ARG A 2 11.94 -12.43 -23.07
N CYS A 3 13.15 -12.18 -22.66
CA CYS A 3 13.80 -12.88 -21.58
C CYS A 3 13.35 -12.28 -20.22
N TRP A 4 13.49 -13.02 -19.14
CA TRP A 4 13.32 -12.52 -17.79
C TRP A 4 14.15 -11.26 -17.52
N ASP A 5 15.26 -11.08 -18.22
CA ASP A 5 16.10 -9.89 -18.14
C ASP A 5 15.39 -8.63 -18.66
N ASP A 6 14.53 -8.75 -19.68
CA ASP A 6 13.73 -7.63 -20.19
C ASP A 6 12.64 -7.24 -19.20
N ILE A 7 12.03 -8.23 -18.54
CA ILE A 7 11.06 -7.99 -17.47
C ILE A 7 11.75 -7.38 -16.25
N ALA A 8 12.91 -7.91 -15.85
CA ALA A 8 13.70 -7.37 -14.74
C ALA A 8 14.10 -5.91 -14.99
N ARG A 9 14.56 -5.59 -16.20
CA ARG A 9 14.90 -4.22 -16.59
C ARG A 9 13.67 -3.29 -16.57
N ALA A 10 12.51 -3.75 -17.05
CA ALA A 10 11.27 -2.97 -16.97
C ALA A 10 10.82 -2.76 -15.52
N LEU A 11 11.19 -3.66 -14.61
CA LEU A 11 10.90 -3.53 -13.17
C LEU A 11 11.84 -2.56 -12.45
N GLU A 12 13.05 -2.30 -12.96
CA GLU A 12 13.98 -1.33 -12.37
C GLU A 12 13.38 0.08 -12.33
N ASP A 13 12.53 0.41 -13.31
CA ASP A 13 11.81 1.69 -13.38
C ASP A 13 10.52 1.72 -12.55
N VAL A 14 10.15 0.58 -11.95
CA VAL A 14 8.90 0.43 -11.19
C VAL A 14 9.22 0.17 -9.73
N ASP A 15 8.86 1.09 -8.84
CA ASP A 15 8.83 0.79 -7.41
C ASP A 15 7.77 -0.29 -7.14
N PRO A 16 8.14 -1.52 -6.74
CA PRO A 16 7.20 -2.62 -6.56
C PRO A 16 6.22 -2.40 -5.40
N VAL A 17 6.54 -1.49 -4.49
CA VAL A 17 5.71 -1.17 -3.32
C VAL A 17 4.78 0.00 -3.62
N CYS A 18 5.24 0.95 -4.43
CA CYS A 18 4.47 2.13 -4.79
C CYS A 18 4.71 2.55 -6.25
N PRO A 19 4.35 1.68 -7.22
CA PRO A 19 4.59 1.96 -8.63
C PRO A 19 3.76 3.17 -9.10
N SER A 20 4.36 4.00 -9.95
CA SER A 20 3.60 5.04 -10.64
C SER A 20 2.59 4.42 -11.61
N ARG A 21 1.47 5.12 -11.90
CA ARG A 21 0.46 4.64 -12.87
C ARG A 21 1.09 4.35 -14.23
N VAL A 22 2.02 5.19 -14.68
CA VAL A 22 2.70 5.06 -15.98
C VAL A 22 3.61 3.84 -15.99
N ALA A 23 4.45 3.67 -14.97
CA ALA A 23 5.35 2.54 -14.86
C ALA A 23 4.58 1.21 -14.74
N THR A 24 3.52 1.18 -13.92
CA THR A 24 2.65 0.01 -13.78
C THR A 24 1.99 -0.37 -15.11
N ALA A 25 1.47 0.61 -15.86
CA ALA A 25 0.86 0.38 -17.16
C ALA A 25 1.89 -0.12 -18.19
N ALA A 26 3.09 0.43 -18.20
CA ALA A 26 4.18 0.01 -19.07
C ALA A 26 4.60 -1.44 -18.77
N LEU A 27 4.78 -1.79 -17.50
CA LEU A 27 5.13 -3.15 -17.11
C LEU A 27 4.02 -4.15 -17.46
N ARG A 28 2.74 -3.80 -17.19
CA ARG A 28 1.63 -4.65 -17.59
C ARG A 28 1.60 -4.89 -19.11
N LYS A 29 1.81 -3.83 -19.89
CA LYS A 29 1.94 -3.97 -21.35
C LYS A 29 3.07 -4.92 -21.72
N THR A 30 4.18 -4.89 -20.98
CA THR A 30 5.31 -5.79 -21.20
C THR A 30 4.97 -7.24 -20.82
N LEU A 31 4.20 -7.46 -19.76
CA LEU A 31 3.76 -8.79 -19.33
C LEU A 31 2.66 -9.39 -20.20
N VAL A 32 1.78 -8.56 -20.73
CA VAL A 32 0.58 -8.98 -21.50
C VAL A 32 0.83 -8.99 -23.00
N ALA A 33 1.65 -8.06 -23.51
CA ALA A 33 1.95 -8.01 -24.91
C ALA A 33 2.87 -9.18 -25.20
N ASP A 34 2.34 -10.32 -25.62
CA ASP A 34 2.96 -11.02 -26.70
C ASP A 34 2.40 -12.35 -27.17
N ASP A 35 2.45 -12.46 -28.48
CA ASP A 35 2.57 -13.67 -29.28
C ASP A 35 3.89 -14.44 -29.02
N GLY A 36 4.71 -14.00 -28.08
CA GLY A 36 6.04 -14.56 -27.76
C GLY A 36 6.01 -15.55 -26.60
N GLU A 37 6.89 -16.50 -26.64
CA GLU A 37 7.17 -17.42 -25.54
C GLU A 37 7.55 -16.63 -24.28
N VAL A 38 6.62 -16.57 -23.34
CA VAL A 38 6.94 -16.03 -22.02
C VAL A 38 7.71 -17.09 -21.24
N PRO A 39 8.85 -16.75 -20.62
CA PRO A 39 9.63 -17.68 -19.82
C PRO A 39 8.75 -18.37 -18.76
N ASP A 40 9.03 -19.65 -18.47
CA ASP A 40 8.34 -20.39 -17.41
C ASP A 40 8.47 -19.61 -16.09
N PRO A 41 7.38 -19.30 -15.40
CA PRO A 41 7.43 -18.66 -14.08
C PRO A 41 8.31 -19.39 -13.06
N LYS A 42 8.48 -20.70 -13.21
CA LYS A 42 9.35 -21.51 -12.35
C LYS A 42 10.82 -21.21 -12.54
N GLU A 43 11.19 -20.67 -13.70
CA GLU A 43 12.56 -20.25 -14.02
C GLU A 43 12.80 -18.78 -13.64
N ALA A 44 11.76 -18.07 -13.23
CA ALA A 44 11.90 -16.67 -12.83
C ALA A 44 12.77 -16.56 -11.58
N PRO A 45 13.76 -15.65 -11.57
CA PRO A 45 14.43 -15.29 -10.34
C PRO A 45 13.42 -14.83 -9.27
N ASP A 46 13.61 -15.26 -8.02
CA ASP A 46 12.68 -14.97 -6.91
C ASP A 46 12.33 -13.48 -6.75
N HIS A 47 13.29 -12.61 -7.00
CA HIS A 47 13.06 -11.15 -6.92
C HIS A 47 12.12 -10.66 -8.02
N VAL A 48 12.21 -11.21 -9.24
CA VAL A 48 11.31 -10.86 -10.37
C VAL A 48 9.90 -11.35 -10.08
N ALA A 49 9.74 -12.59 -9.64
CA ALA A 49 8.42 -13.14 -9.29
C ALA A 49 7.72 -12.33 -8.19
N ARG A 50 8.48 -11.90 -7.17
CA ARG A 50 7.97 -11.03 -6.10
C ARG A 50 7.58 -9.64 -6.63
N ALA A 51 8.41 -9.04 -7.49
CA ALA A 51 8.13 -7.73 -8.06
C ALA A 51 6.89 -7.74 -8.96
N VAL A 52 6.73 -8.76 -9.83
CA VAL A 52 5.51 -8.93 -10.64
C VAL A 52 4.27 -9.05 -9.76
N SER A 53 4.37 -9.81 -8.66
CA SER A 53 3.26 -9.95 -7.71
C SER A 53 2.89 -8.64 -7.03
N ALA A 54 3.88 -7.84 -6.64
CA ALA A 54 3.67 -6.53 -6.03
C ALA A 54 3.03 -5.53 -7.00
N VAL A 55 3.45 -5.54 -8.25
CA VAL A 55 2.92 -4.63 -9.29
C VAL A 55 1.45 -4.91 -9.59
N ASP A 56 1.04 -6.18 -9.76
CA ASP A 56 -0.36 -6.52 -9.99
C ASP A 56 -1.25 -6.07 -8.83
N ARG A 57 -0.78 -6.30 -7.59
CA ARG A 57 -1.47 -5.87 -6.39
C ARG A 57 -1.60 -4.34 -6.33
N ALA A 58 -0.48 -3.64 -6.50
CA ALA A 58 -0.46 -2.18 -6.48
C ALA A 58 -1.38 -1.58 -7.56
N TRP A 59 -1.41 -2.18 -8.74
CA TRP A 59 -2.29 -1.74 -9.82
C TRP A 59 -3.77 -1.89 -9.47
N LEU A 60 -4.19 -3.03 -8.93
CA LEU A 60 -5.58 -3.25 -8.52
C LEU A 60 -6.01 -2.28 -7.41
N VAL A 61 -5.13 -2.05 -6.43
CA VAL A 61 -5.39 -1.06 -5.37
C VAL A 61 -5.49 0.35 -5.95
N GLN A 62 -4.62 0.73 -6.88
CA GLN A 62 -4.69 2.03 -7.56
C GLN A 62 -5.98 2.19 -8.35
N LEU A 63 -6.45 1.17 -9.06
CA LEU A 63 -7.75 1.21 -9.75
C LEU A 63 -8.91 1.44 -8.78
N GLY A 64 -8.92 0.73 -7.65
CA GLY A 64 -9.95 0.93 -6.63
C GLY A 64 -9.90 2.30 -5.94
N GLN A 65 -8.75 2.98 -5.99
CA GLN A 65 -8.57 4.33 -5.48
C GLN A 65 -8.92 5.42 -6.51
N ASP A 66 -9.20 5.04 -7.75
CA ASP A 66 -9.58 5.97 -8.82
C ASP A 66 -11.11 6.10 -8.83
N PRO A 67 -11.66 7.30 -8.53
CA PRO A 67 -13.10 7.51 -8.46
C PRO A 67 -13.82 7.30 -9.80
N ASP A 68 -13.08 7.36 -10.92
CA ASP A 68 -13.64 7.16 -12.25
C ASP A 68 -13.66 5.68 -12.67
N THR A 69 -13.11 4.79 -11.85
CA THR A 69 -13.11 3.35 -12.13
C THR A 69 -14.46 2.73 -11.77
N SER A 70 -15.17 2.19 -12.76
CA SER A 70 -16.41 1.48 -12.50
C SER A 70 -16.16 0.12 -11.83
N LYS A 71 -17.18 -0.38 -11.12
CA LYS A 71 -17.12 -1.71 -10.49
C LYS A 71 -16.85 -2.79 -11.54
N GLU A 72 -17.51 -2.70 -12.70
CA GLU A 72 -17.34 -3.66 -13.80
C GLU A 72 -15.89 -3.67 -14.32
N SER A 73 -15.27 -2.50 -14.45
CA SER A 73 -13.86 -2.38 -14.85
C SER A 73 -12.93 -3.00 -13.82
N LEU A 74 -13.24 -2.85 -12.55
CA LEU A 74 -12.46 -3.45 -11.45
C LEU A 74 -12.60 -4.98 -11.44
N ASP A 75 -13.83 -5.50 -11.57
CA ASP A 75 -14.09 -6.95 -11.63
C ASP A 75 -13.42 -7.59 -12.85
N GLN A 76 -13.42 -6.92 -14.01
CA GLN A 76 -12.69 -7.34 -15.20
C GLN A 76 -11.17 -7.36 -14.96
N ALA A 77 -10.62 -6.35 -14.29
CA ALA A 77 -9.20 -6.27 -13.98
C ALA A 77 -8.77 -7.41 -13.03
N ILE A 78 -9.57 -7.69 -11.99
CA ILE A 78 -9.32 -8.79 -11.06
C ILE A 78 -9.35 -10.13 -11.82
N SER A 79 -10.39 -10.37 -12.60
CA SER A 79 -10.55 -11.60 -13.39
C SER A 79 -9.40 -11.79 -14.37
N PHE A 80 -8.96 -10.71 -15.01
CA PHE A 80 -7.81 -10.73 -15.91
C PHE A 80 -6.52 -11.11 -15.18
N CYS A 81 -6.22 -10.49 -14.03
CA CYS A 81 -5.03 -10.84 -13.24
C CYS A 81 -5.07 -12.28 -12.74
N GLN A 82 -6.25 -12.77 -12.32
CA GLN A 82 -6.43 -14.17 -11.91
C GLN A 82 -6.17 -15.16 -13.06
N ALA A 83 -6.75 -14.91 -14.23
CA ALA A 83 -6.56 -15.73 -15.40
C ALA A 83 -5.10 -15.75 -15.87
N LEU A 84 -4.45 -14.58 -15.91
CA LEU A 84 -3.05 -14.45 -16.28
C LEU A 84 -2.14 -15.25 -15.34
N ARG A 85 -2.36 -15.13 -14.01
CA ARG A 85 -1.57 -15.88 -13.02
C ARG A 85 -1.82 -17.38 -13.10
N ALA A 86 -3.07 -17.81 -13.26
CA ALA A 86 -3.42 -19.22 -13.40
C ALA A 86 -2.76 -19.83 -14.66
N ALA A 87 -2.83 -19.13 -15.80
CA ALA A 87 -2.23 -19.57 -17.04
C ALA A 87 -0.70 -19.71 -16.96
N ARG A 88 -0.05 -18.96 -16.06
CA ARG A 88 1.40 -18.92 -15.93
C ARG A 88 1.93 -19.57 -14.64
N GLY A 89 1.08 -20.21 -13.88
CA GLY A 89 1.44 -20.90 -12.63
C GLY A 89 1.89 -19.98 -11.49
N TYR A 90 1.60 -18.67 -11.54
CA TYR A 90 1.88 -17.76 -10.43
C TYR A 90 0.88 -17.94 -9.30
N SER A 91 1.35 -17.73 -8.06
CA SER A 91 0.47 -17.71 -6.89
C SER A 91 -0.60 -16.63 -7.00
N THR A 92 -1.86 -16.99 -6.69
CA THR A 92 -2.99 -16.06 -6.62
C THR A 92 -3.11 -15.35 -5.26
N LEU A 93 -2.31 -15.75 -4.28
CA LEU A 93 -2.38 -15.20 -2.92
C LEU A 93 -2.20 -13.66 -2.86
N PRO A 94 -1.23 -13.05 -3.58
CA PRO A 94 -1.11 -11.59 -3.62
C PRO A 94 -2.37 -10.88 -4.13
N LEU A 95 -3.11 -11.50 -5.06
CA LEU A 95 -4.38 -10.92 -5.55
C LEU A 95 -5.50 -11.01 -4.50
N ARG A 96 -5.52 -12.06 -3.68
CA ARG A 96 -6.46 -12.15 -2.56
C ARG A 96 -6.23 -11.02 -1.57
N TYR A 97 -4.98 -10.71 -1.25
CA TYR A 97 -4.66 -9.56 -0.39
C TYR A 97 -5.00 -8.23 -1.04
N ALA A 98 -4.79 -8.08 -2.35
CA ALA A 98 -5.25 -6.90 -3.08
C ALA A 98 -6.78 -6.72 -3.00
N GLN A 99 -7.54 -7.81 -3.09
CA GLN A 99 -9.00 -7.77 -2.93
C GLN A 99 -9.42 -7.32 -1.52
N VAL A 100 -8.72 -7.76 -0.47
CA VAL A 100 -8.95 -7.28 0.90
C VAL A 100 -8.75 -5.78 0.99
N GLU A 101 -7.62 -5.27 0.49
CA GLU A 101 -7.33 -3.83 0.48
C GLU A 101 -8.35 -3.04 -0.33
N LEU A 102 -8.75 -3.55 -1.49
CA LEU A 102 -9.79 -2.95 -2.32
C LEU A 102 -11.12 -2.85 -1.57
N SER A 103 -11.55 -3.93 -0.94
CA SER A 103 -12.79 -3.95 -0.16
C SER A 103 -12.70 -2.95 1.00
N ALA A 104 -11.53 -2.82 1.62
CA ALA A 104 -11.29 -1.83 2.65
C ALA A 104 -11.41 -0.39 2.09
N VAL A 105 -10.76 -0.08 0.97
CA VAL A 105 -10.83 1.24 0.32
C VAL A 105 -12.27 1.59 -0.10
N LEU A 106 -13.04 0.60 -0.59
CA LEU A 106 -14.43 0.77 -1.01
C LEU A 106 -15.44 0.82 0.16
N GLY A 107 -15.01 0.72 1.40
CA GLY A 107 -15.89 0.75 2.57
C GLY A 107 -16.67 -0.55 2.80
N LEU A 108 -16.32 -1.65 2.13
CA LEU A 108 -17.00 -2.95 2.21
C LEU A 108 -16.46 -3.77 3.39
N ARG A 109 -16.82 -3.34 4.62
CA ARG A 109 -16.27 -3.86 5.88
C ARG A 109 -16.34 -5.39 6.01
N ASP A 110 -17.53 -5.94 5.88
CA ASP A 110 -17.73 -7.39 6.06
C ASP A 110 -17.03 -8.21 4.99
N ALA A 111 -17.04 -7.72 3.74
CA ALA A 111 -16.34 -8.37 2.64
C ALA A 111 -14.82 -8.37 2.86
N ALA A 112 -14.23 -7.27 3.31
CA ALA A 112 -12.81 -7.19 3.63
C ALA A 112 -12.40 -8.19 4.72
N LEU A 113 -13.20 -8.30 5.78
CA LEU A 113 -12.94 -9.21 6.88
C LEU A 113 -13.02 -10.69 6.44
N GLU A 114 -14.04 -11.03 5.67
CA GLU A 114 -14.21 -12.40 5.16
C GLU A 114 -13.10 -12.78 4.19
N GLN A 115 -12.78 -11.92 3.25
CA GLN A 115 -11.66 -12.12 2.31
C GLN A 115 -10.31 -12.26 3.04
N LEU A 116 -10.10 -11.49 4.12
CA LEU A 116 -8.89 -11.63 4.94
C LEU A 116 -8.82 -12.99 5.64
N ARG A 117 -9.95 -13.47 6.16
CA ARG A 117 -10.04 -14.81 6.77
C ARG A 117 -9.72 -15.90 5.74
N GLU A 118 -10.32 -15.82 4.55
CA GLU A 118 -10.04 -16.75 3.47
C GLU A 118 -8.56 -16.70 3.04
N ALA A 119 -7.99 -15.50 2.84
CA ALA A 119 -6.59 -15.36 2.45
C ALA A 119 -5.64 -16.00 3.48
N ARG A 120 -5.94 -15.87 4.78
CA ARG A 120 -5.18 -16.50 5.87
C ARG A 120 -5.18 -18.04 5.81
N LEU A 121 -6.26 -18.66 5.37
CA LEU A 121 -6.31 -20.12 5.19
C LEU A 121 -5.34 -20.61 4.12
N PHE A 122 -5.11 -19.82 3.06
CA PHE A 122 -4.19 -20.16 1.97
C PHE A 122 -2.74 -19.78 2.24
N SER A 123 -2.47 -18.95 3.24
CA SER A 123 -1.13 -18.42 3.52
C SER A 123 -0.33 -19.23 4.54
N PHE A 124 -0.87 -20.33 5.06
CA PHE A 124 -0.25 -21.13 6.13
C PHE A 124 0.21 -20.26 7.33
N GLY A 125 -0.58 -19.25 7.68
CA GLY A 125 -0.31 -18.36 8.81
C GLY A 125 0.61 -17.17 8.51
N LYS A 126 1.19 -17.08 7.30
CA LYS A 126 1.85 -15.83 6.85
C LYS A 126 0.78 -14.83 6.47
N THR A 127 0.80 -13.67 7.11
CA THR A 127 -0.21 -12.64 6.88
C THR A 127 0.41 -11.44 6.23
N ASP A 128 -0.25 -10.89 5.22
CA ASP A 128 0.13 -9.62 4.64
C ASP A 128 -0.21 -8.48 5.59
N THR A 129 0.82 -7.75 6.03
CA THR A 129 0.69 -6.67 7.01
C THR A 129 -0.21 -5.55 6.50
N GLY A 130 -0.12 -5.18 5.21
CA GLY A 130 -0.93 -4.12 4.61
C GLY A 130 -2.42 -4.45 4.64
N ALA A 131 -2.81 -5.67 4.22
CA ALA A 131 -4.21 -6.12 4.24
C ALA A 131 -4.79 -6.18 5.66
N VAL A 132 -3.98 -6.63 6.65
CA VAL A 132 -4.40 -6.65 8.06
C VAL A 132 -4.61 -5.24 8.59
N LEU A 133 -3.66 -4.33 8.35
CA LEU A 133 -3.76 -2.95 8.80
C LEU A 133 -4.95 -2.23 8.15
N ALA A 134 -5.17 -2.42 6.85
CA ALA A 134 -6.31 -1.84 6.14
C ALA A 134 -7.64 -2.30 6.74
N THR A 135 -7.77 -3.61 7.00
CA THR A 135 -8.99 -4.17 7.61
C THR A 135 -9.19 -3.70 9.06
N ALA A 136 -8.14 -3.69 9.87
CA ALA A 136 -8.21 -3.24 11.26
C ALA A 136 -8.58 -1.75 11.36
N ARG A 137 -7.98 -0.89 10.54
CA ARG A 137 -8.33 0.55 10.47
C ARG A 137 -9.79 0.75 10.10
N MET A 138 -10.29 -0.02 9.14
CA MET A 138 -11.66 0.07 8.67
C MET A 138 -12.69 -0.30 9.76
N HIS A 139 -12.32 -1.21 10.64
CA HIS A 139 -13.16 -1.64 11.77
C HIS A 139 -12.93 -0.85 13.04
N ASP A 140 -12.12 0.22 13.00
CA ASP A 140 -11.68 0.99 14.17
C ASP A 140 -11.03 0.10 15.24
N ASP A 141 -10.42 -1.03 14.82
CA ASP A 141 -9.70 -1.95 15.70
C ASP A 141 -8.29 -1.44 15.97
N TYR A 142 -8.20 -0.39 16.77
CA TYR A 142 -6.92 0.23 17.14
C TYR A 142 -5.99 -0.74 17.87
N SER A 143 -6.53 -1.66 18.66
CA SER A 143 -5.72 -2.68 19.34
C SER A 143 -5.12 -3.66 18.33
N GLY A 144 -5.89 -4.06 17.31
CA GLY A 144 -5.42 -4.89 16.20
C GLY A 144 -4.33 -4.21 15.38
N VAL A 145 -4.46 -2.91 15.11
CA VAL A 145 -3.42 -2.12 14.42
C VAL A 145 -2.13 -2.13 15.23
N ILE A 146 -2.20 -1.80 16.54
CA ILE A 146 -1.03 -1.75 17.42
C ILE A 146 -0.36 -3.13 17.50
N SER A 147 -1.14 -4.20 17.74
CA SER A 147 -0.59 -5.55 17.87
C SER A 147 0.08 -6.04 16.58
N THR A 148 -0.50 -5.74 15.43
CA THR A 148 0.08 -6.12 14.13
C THR A 148 1.41 -5.43 13.90
N THR A 149 1.50 -4.13 14.17
CA THR A 149 2.73 -3.35 13.99
C THR A 149 3.83 -3.72 14.96
N THR A 150 3.48 -4.08 16.21
CA THR A 150 4.46 -4.49 17.23
C THR A 150 4.94 -5.93 17.04
N ALA A 151 4.14 -6.79 16.42
CA ALA A 151 4.49 -8.18 16.13
C ALA A 151 5.45 -8.34 14.94
N THR A 152 5.67 -7.29 14.13
CA THR A 152 6.58 -7.35 12.99
C THR A 152 8.02 -7.40 13.51
N PRO A 153 8.75 -8.53 13.37
CA PRO A 153 10.09 -8.67 13.90
C PRO A 153 11.09 -7.88 13.04
N ASN A 154 12.12 -7.37 13.70
CA ASN A 154 13.32 -6.75 13.10
C ASN A 154 13.06 -5.59 12.12
N ARG A 155 12.70 -4.42 12.67
CA ARG A 155 12.63 -3.16 11.90
C ARG A 155 13.93 -2.81 11.13
N ALA A 156 15.05 -3.39 11.51
CA ALA A 156 16.34 -3.14 10.85
C ALA A 156 16.48 -3.84 9.48
N GLU A 157 15.72 -4.89 9.24
CA GLU A 157 15.70 -5.66 7.99
C GLU A 157 14.43 -5.46 7.15
N ALA A 158 13.44 -4.73 7.71
CA ALA A 158 12.19 -4.47 7.03
C ALA A 158 12.37 -3.42 5.92
N ASP A 159 11.60 -3.55 4.85
CA ASP A 159 11.51 -2.54 3.79
C ASP A 159 11.12 -1.18 4.42
N PRO A 160 11.86 -0.10 4.11
CA PRO A 160 11.54 1.24 4.60
C PRO A 160 10.09 1.66 4.35
N THR A 161 9.49 1.20 3.26
CA THR A 161 8.10 1.49 2.90
C THR A 161 7.11 0.76 3.82
N GLU A 162 7.31 -0.53 4.06
CA GLU A 162 6.49 -1.29 5.01
C GLU A 162 6.61 -0.72 6.42
N THR A 163 7.84 -0.34 6.80
CA THR A 163 8.11 0.32 8.07
C THR A 163 7.36 1.64 8.18
N ALA A 164 7.36 2.47 7.12
CA ALA A 164 6.64 3.74 7.09
C ALA A 164 5.13 3.55 7.18
N GLN A 165 4.58 2.56 6.48
CA GLN A 165 3.15 2.23 6.55
C GLN A 165 2.74 1.79 7.96
N GLY A 166 3.54 0.93 8.58
CA GLY A 166 3.29 0.48 9.95
C GLY A 166 3.35 1.62 10.96
N LEU A 167 4.41 2.44 10.89
CA LEU A 167 4.57 3.59 11.79
C LEU A 167 3.46 4.64 11.59
N GLY A 168 3.07 4.94 10.35
CA GLY A 168 1.96 5.84 10.05
C GLY A 168 0.64 5.32 10.61
N ALA A 169 0.37 4.03 10.39
CA ALA A 169 -0.88 3.39 10.80
C ALA A 169 -1.11 3.41 12.33
N VAL A 170 -0.06 3.42 13.17
CA VAL A 170 -0.20 3.38 14.64
C VAL A 170 -0.32 4.76 15.29
N LEU A 171 -0.07 5.86 14.59
CA LEU A 171 -0.06 7.21 15.19
C LEU A 171 -1.40 7.55 15.86
N VAL A 172 -2.50 7.44 15.12
CA VAL A 172 -3.85 7.72 15.63
C VAL A 172 -4.29 6.69 16.67
N PRO A 173 -4.12 5.36 16.46
CA PRO A 173 -4.34 4.35 17.49
C PRO A 173 -3.63 4.61 18.82
N TYR A 174 -2.34 4.96 18.80
CA TYR A 174 -1.62 5.32 20.03
C TYR A 174 -2.22 6.54 20.71
N LEU A 175 -2.59 7.58 19.94
CA LEU A 175 -3.24 8.77 20.48
C LEU A 175 -4.58 8.42 21.15
N ALA A 176 -5.43 7.62 20.48
CA ALA A 176 -6.73 7.17 20.99
C ALA A 176 -6.60 6.38 22.31
N HIS A 177 -5.54 5.58 22.44
CA HIS A 177 -5.22 4.83 23.66
C HIS A 177 -4.41 5.64 24.69
N LYS A 178 -4.21 6.95 24.49
CA LYS A 178 -3.44 7.84 25.37
C LYS A 178 -1.96 7.41 25.56
N ARG A 179 -1.43 6.68 24.60
CA ARG A 179 -0.03 6.22 24.54
C ARG A 179 0.81 7.26 23.82
N LEU A 180 0.91 8.45 24.43
CA LEU A 180 1.51 9.63 23.79
C LEU A 180 3.01 9.48 23.52
N VAL A 181 3.73 8.82 24.40
CA VAL A 181 5.17 8.57 24.23
C VAL A 181 5.43 7.71 23.01
N GLU A 182 4.69 6.60 22.89
CA GLU A 182 4.83 5.69 21.76
C GLU A 182 4.38 6.34 20.43
N ALA A 183 3.39 7.22 20.48
CA ALA A 183 2.98 8.00 19.32
C ALA A 183 4.09 8.95 18.85
N GLU A 184 4.72 9.66 19.76
CA GLU A 184 5.85 10.57 19.45
C GLU A 184 7.08 9.79 18.96
N ASP A 185 7.39 8.64 19.55
CA ASP A 185 8.48 7.77 19.11
C ASP A 185 8.23 7.23 17.70
N ALA A 186 6.99 6.82 17.40
CA ALA A 186 6.60 6.38 16.05
C ALA A 186 6.70 7.54 15.05
N PHE A 187 6.22 8.74 15.41
CA PHE A 187 6.32 9.93 14.57
C PHE A 187 7.78 10.33 14.29
N ALA A 188 8.61 10.33 15.32
CA ALA A 188 10.05 10.65 15.19
C ALA A 188 10.75 9.62 14.29
N SER A 189 10.50 8.32 14.53
CA SER A 189 11.05 7.23 13.72
C SER A 189 10.65 7.37 12.25
N LEU A 190 9.37 7.62 11.96
CA LEU A 190 8.86 7.86 10.62
C LEU A 190 9.50 9.07 9.94
N SER A 191 9.79 10.11 10.71
CA SER A 191 10.44 11.34 10.21
C SER A 191 11.92 11.15 9.86
N CYS A 192 12.58 10.14 10.43
CA CYS A 192 13.97 9.80 10.16
C CYS A 192 14.14 8.88 8.94
N LEU A 193 13.07 8.27 8.42
CA LEU A 193 13.15 7.39 7.27
C LEU A 193 13.43 8.19 5.99
N ARG A 194 14.36 7.68 5.18
CA ARG A 194 14.56 8.18 3.81
C ARG A 194 13.60 7.43 2.89
N LEU A 195 12.52 8.08 2.54
CA LEU A 195 11.44 7.51 1.73
C LEU A 195 11.46 8.11 0.32
N PRO A 196 11.15 7.30 -0.72
CA PRO A 196 10.81 7.85 -2.03
C PRO A 196 9.64 8.84 -1.93
N ASP A 197 9.58 9.83 -2.80
CA ASP A 197 8.59 10.92 -2.76
C ASP A 197 7.14 10.42 -2.64
N VAL A 198 6.80 9.35 -3.36
CA VAL A 198 5.44 8.77 -3.36
C VAL A 198 5.11 8.12 -2.02
N VAL A 199 6.08 7.46 -1.38
CA VAL A 199 5.93 6.83 -0.06
C VAL A 199 5.87 7.90 1.04
N ALA A 200 6.68 8.95 0.92
CA ALA A 200 6.65 10.10 1.82
C ALA A 200 5.26 10.75 1.83
N LEU A 201 4.61 10.86 0.68
CA LEU A 201 3.24 11.37 0.56
C LEU A 201 2.20 10.41 1.17
N GLN A 202 2.40 9.10 1.07
CA GLN A 202 1.49 8.13 1.68
C GLN A 202 1.45 8.29 3.20
N SER A 203 2.60 8.47 3.83
CA SER A 203 2.70 8.68 5.27
C SER A 203 2.33 10.11 5.71
N LEU A 204 2.25 11.06 4.77
CA LEU A 204 1.95 12.46 5.07
C LEU A 204 0.53 12.62 5.62
N GLY A 205 -0.46 11.93 5.03
CA GLY A 205 -1.85 11.96 5.50
C GLY A 205 -1.97 11.52 6.96
N ASP A 206 -1.40 10.35 7.30
CA ASP A 206 -1.41 9.81 8.66
C ASP A 206 -0.71 10.76 9.66
N ARG A 207 0.39 11.39 9.25
CA ARG A 207 1.12 12.37 10.08
C ARG A 207 0.34 13.65 10.31
N LEU A 208 -0.33 14.16 9.28
CA LEU A 208 -1.17 15.37 9.40
C LEU A 208 -2.40 15.09 10.26
N GLU A 209 -3.04 13.92 10.10
CA GLU A 209 -4.15 13.50 10.94
C GLU A 209 -3.74 13.45 12.42
N TYR A 210 -2.60 12.81 12.73
CA TYR A 210 -2.07 12.75 14.06
C TYR A 210 -1.79 14.15 14.64
N LEU A 211 -1.12 15.02 13.88
CA LEU A 211 -0.77 16.38 14.33
C LEU A 211 -2.02 17.25 14.52
N GLY A 212 -3.03 17.10 13.66
CA GLY A 212 -4.32 17.78 13.82
C GLY A 212 -5.06 17.30 15.06
N LEU A 213 -5.19 15.99 15.28
CA LEU A 213 -5.88 15.41 16.43
C LEU A 213 -5.16 15.68 17.76
N SER A 214 -3.83 15.88 17.74
CA SER A 214 -3.03 16.23 18.92
C SER A 214 -2.81 17.74 19.10
N SER A 215 -3.50 18.58 18.32
CA SER A 215 -3.42 20.07 18.36
C SER A 215 -2.00 20.62 18.11
N GLN A 216 -1.18 19.92 17.35
CA GLN A 216 0.22 20.28 17.04
C GLN A 216 0.33 20.98 15.66
N TRP A 217 -0.51 21.95 15.41
CA TRP A 217 -0.65 22.59 14.09
C TRP A 217 0.64 23.26 13.59
N GLN A 218 1.50 23.81 14.49
CA GLN A 218 2.78 24.42 14.07
C GLN A 218 3.71 23.38 13.43
N ARG A 219 3.76 22.15 13.98
CA ARG A 219 4.54 21.04 13.43
C ARG A 219 3.97 20.60 12.08
N ALA A 220 2.64 20.60 11.94
CA ALA A 220 1.98 20.29 10.68
C ALA A 220 2.33 21.29 9.58
N ILE A 221 2.33 22.60 9.88
CA ILE A 221 2.76 23.65 8.93
C ILE A 221 4.23 23.46 8.56
N ALA A 222 5.10 23.16 9.52
CA ALA A 222 6.51 22.88 9.23
C ALA A 222 6.67 21.65 8.32
N LEU A 223 5.90 20.59 8.55
CA LEU A 223 5.90 19.40 7.72
C LEU A 223 5.48 19.69 6.27
N MET A 224 4.44 20.50 6.09
CA MET A 224 3.93 20.88 4.77
C MET A 224 4.92 21.66 3.90
N ARG A 225 5.86 22.38 4.50
CA ARG A 225 6.91 23.10 3.76
C ARG A 225 7.88 22.19 3.01
N HIS A 226 7.93 20.92 3.38
CA HIS A 226 8.85 19.93 2.82
C HIS A 226 8.15 18.87 1.96
N VAL A 227 6.89 19.13 1.55
CA VAL A 227 6.14 18.20 0.72
C VAL A 227 6.77 18.10 -0.67
N PRO A 228 7.06 16.89 -1.16
CA PRO A 228 7.62 16.70 -2.49
C PRO A 228 6.54 16.93 -3.56
N MET A 229 6.53 18.10 -4.17
CA MET A 229 5.52 18.49 -5.17
C MET A 229 5.46 17.56 -6.38
N LYS A 230 6.59 16.94 -6.76
CA LYS A 230 6.63 15.95 -7.83
C LYS A 230 5.77 14.72 -7.46
N GLY A 231 5.87 14.24 -6.24
CA GLY A 231 5.05 13.14 -5.76
C GLY A 231 3.55 13.47 -5.73
N VAL A 232 3.17 14.75 -5.48
CA VAL A 232 1.76 15.19 -5.48
C VAL A 232 1.12 15.00 -6.86
N ALA A 233 1.84 15.29 -7.93
CA ALA A 233 1.33 15.13 -9.30
C ALA A 233 1.09 13.64 -9.67
N GLU A 234 1.77 12.72 -9.00
CA GLU A 234 1.69 11.27 -9.22
C GLU A 234 0.79 10.56 -8.19
N ALA A 235 0.31 11.28 -7.18
CA ALA A 235 -0.51 10.72 -6.12
C ALA A 235 -1.90 10.31 -6.61
N SER A 236 -2.43 9.21 -6.06
CA SER A 236 -3.83 8.83 -6.30
C SER A 236 -4.80 9.80 -5.62
N ALA A 237 -6.02 9.89 -6.14
CA ALA A 237 -7.10 10.69 -5.54
C ALA A 237 -7.33 10.33 -4.06
N TRP A 238 -7.25 9.05 -3.70
CA TRP A 238 -7.35 8.58 -2.32
C TRP A 238 -6.27 9.17 -1.41
N ARG A 239 -5.01 9.19 -1.85
CA ARG A 239 -3.91 9.79 -1.08
C ARG A 239 -4.09 11.28 -0.89
N LEU A 240 -4.48 11.97 -1.95
CA LEU A 240 -4.77 13.41 -1.86
C LEU A 240 -5.93 13.70 -0.91
N MET A 241 -6.95 12.86 -0.91
CA MET A 241 -8.08 12.96 0.03
C MET A 241 -7.60 12.77 1.48
N ASN A 242 -6.77 11.76 1.78
CA ASN A 242 -6.23 11.55 3.13
C ASN A 242 -5.38 12.74 3.61
N ILE A 243 -4.57 13.32 2.73
CA ILE A 243 -3.82 14.53 3.02
C ILE A 243 -4.77 15.71 3.30
N ALA A 244 -5.82 15.86 2.49
CA ALA A 244 -6.80 16.94 2.67
C ALA A 244 -7.57 16.80 3.99
N VAL A 245 -7.95 15.59 4.39
CA VAL A 245 -8.58 15.30 5.69
C VAL A 245 -7.65 15.70 6.85
N GLY A 246 -6.38 15.26 6.79
CA GLY A 246 -5.39 15.64 7.80
C GLY A 246 -5.18 17.16 7.87
N LEU A 247 -5.11 17.85 6.73
CA LEU A 247 -5.02 19.32 6.68
C LEU A 247 -6.26 19.99 7.26
N ALA A 248 -7.46 19.49 6.97
CA ALA A 248 -8.70 20.05 7.54
C ALA A 248 -8.71 19.97 9.07
N LEU A 249 -8.21 18.85 9.64
CA LEU A 249 -8.05 18.72 11.10
C LEU A 249 -7.04 19.72 11.66
N VAL A 250 -5.91 19.91 11.00
CA VAL A 250 -4.89 20.90 11.38
C VAL A 250 -5.48 22.33 11.35
N MET A 251 -6.21 22.67 10.27
CA MET A 251 -6.81 24.01 10.10
C MET A 251 -7.91 24.30 11.12
N ARG A 252 -8.60 23.28 11.60
CA ARG A 252 -9.60 23.43 12.66
C ARG A 252 -8.99 23.90 13.98
N GLU A 253 -7.75 23.49 14.27
CA GLU A 253 -7.05 23.75 15.52
C GLU A 253 -6.11 24.97 15.44
N ALA A 254 -5.84 25.50 14.24
CA ALA A 254 -4.99 26.67 14.01
C ALA A 254 -5.75 28.00 14.14
#